data_bfb326fb39302e51d0cf2c2c598d3895
#
_entry.id   bfb326fb39302e51d0cf2c2c598d3895
#
_cell.length_a   1.000
_cell.length_b   1.000
_cell.length_c   1.000
_cell.angle_alpha   90.00
_cell.angle_beta   90.00
_cell.angle_gamma   90.00
#
_symmetry.space_group_name_H-M   'P 1'
#
loop_
_entity.id
_entity.type
_entity.pdbx_description
1 polymer ?
#
loop_
_entity_poly.entity_id
_entity_poly.type
_entity_poly.pdbx_seq_one_letter_code
_entity_poly.pdbx_strand_id
1 'polypeptide(L)'
;MKFQQDIRKIADGYQYFIIDIWGVVHDGCDAYPDMLKNLRYLRDKKKNICFLSNAPRRSKVVENVLAKFGVDDGLYDFVLSSGQAVFNYLQENNYGNKYYYIGPKKDEDLLDGLNYKRVLDADDADFAVVTGYDDEKSLEDEKDDDLRAIKRKDLTLICVNPDLVVVKQDGRRLICAGLVAK
;
A
#
# COMPACT_ATOMS: atom_id res chain seq x y z
N MET A 1 23.32 15.57 -5.01
CA MET A 1 22.19 15.54 -4.05
C MET A 1 22.72 16.01 -2.70
N LYS A 2 22.11 17.02 -2.08
CA LYS A 2 22.53 17.48 -0.75
C LYS A 2 21.70 16.74 0.29
N PHE A 3 22.31 15.91 1.12
CA PHE A 3 21.65 15.32 2.28
C PHE A 3 21.45 16.39 3.34
N GLN A 4 20.18 16.55 3.79
CA GLN A 4 19.84 17.42 4.90
C GLN A 4 19.51 16.51 6.11
N GLN A 5 20.22 16.71 7.19
CA GLN A 5 20.02 15.95 8.43
C GLN A 5 18.85 16.47 9.28
N ASP A 6 18.28 17.62 8.94
CA ASP A 6 17.25 18.29 9.72
C ASP A 6 16.23 18.95 8.79
N ILE A 7 14.97 18.51 8.88
CA ILE A 7 13.88 19.06 8.08
C ILE A 7 13.66 20.56 8.31
N ARG A 8 14.00 21.06 9.49
CA ARG A 8 13.87 22.48 9.82
C ARG A 8 14.69 23.40 8.92
N LYS A 9 15.79 22.89 8.37
CA LYS A 9 16.64 23.64 7.45
C LYS A 9 16.05 23.85 6.06
N ILE A 10 15.05 23.03 5.70
CA ILE A 10 14.42 23.08 4.37
C ILE A 10 12.94 23.49 4.44
N ALA A 11 12.32 23.38 5.61
CA ALA A 11 10.87 23.57 5.78
C ALA A 11 10.38 24.91 5.27
N ASP A 12 11.14 26.00 5.45
CA ASP A 12 10.73 27.34 5.03
C ASP A 12 10.68 27.48 3.49
N GLY A 13 11.42 26.64 2.75
CA GLY A 13 11.43 26.64 1.28
C GLY A 13 10.25 25.91 0.64
N TYR A 14 9.44 25.18 1.39
CA TYR A 14 8.36 24.35 0.86
C TYR A 14 7.07 24.55 1.62
N GLN A 15 5.94 24.51 0.92
CA GLN A 15 4.60 24.59 1.51
C GLN A 15 3.96 23.21 1.68
N TYR A 16 4.32 22.24 0.82
CA TYR A 16 3.75 20.90 0.78
C TYR A 16 4.83 19.85 1.02
N PHE A 17 4.50 18.84 1.82
CA PHE A 17 5.37 17.71 2.15
C PHE A 17 4.65 16.42 1.81
N ILE A 18 5.24 15.62 0.93
CA ILE A 18 4.82 14.25 0.67
C ILE A 18 5.81 13.35 1.40
N ILE A 19 5.31 12.55 2.33
CA ILE A 19 6.11 11.76 3.26
C ILE A 19 5.72 10.29 3.08
N ASP A 20 6.72 9.44 2.81
CA ASP A 20 6.53 8.00 2.84
C ASP A 20 6.35 7.51 4.28
N ILE A 21 5.76 6.33 4.46
CA ILE A 21 5.43 5.79 5.78
C ILE A 21 6.44 4.74 6.21
N TRP A 22 6.57 3.65 5.42
CA TRP A 22 7.45 2.55 5.78
C TRP A 22 8.92 2.95 5.62
N GLY A 23 9.71 2.76 6.68
CA GLY A 23 11.13 3.16 6.66
C GLY A 23 11.36 4.67 6.86
N VAL A 24 10.31 5.47 7.03
CA VAL A 24 10.37 6.92 7.27
C VAL A 24 9.65 7.31 8.55
N VAL A 25 8.41 6.85 8.75
CA VAL A 25 7.62 7.10 9.97
C VAL A 25 7.89 6.01 11.00
N HIS A 26 7.89 4.75 10.57
CA HIS A 26 8.11 3.58 11.40
C HIS A 26 8.81 2.47 10.60
N ASP A 27 9.33 1.49 11.31
CA ASP A 27 10.00 0.31 10.75
C ASP A 27 9.14 -0.97 10.82
N GLY A 28 7.89 -0.81 11.26
CA GLY A 28 6.93 -1.89 11.45
C GLY A 28 6.76 -2.29 12.90
N CYS A 29 7.73 -2.00 13.77
CA CYS A 29 7.68 -2.26 15.21
C CYS A 29 7.59 -0.96 16.01
N ASP A 30 8.45 0.02 15.68
CA ASP A 30 8.57 1.28 16.38
C ASP A 30 8.53 2.47 15.44
N ALA A 31 8.06 3.61 15.95
CA ALA A 31 8.20 4.89 15.28
C ALA A 31 9.64 5.36 15.31
N TYR A 32 10.13 5.97 14.23
CA TYR A 32 11.46 6.55 14.23
C TYR A 32 11.57 7.71 15.23
N PRO A 33 12.71 7.82 15.93
CA PRO A 33 12.98 8.95 16.81
C PRO A 33 12.78 10.30 16.10
N ASP A 34 12.28 11.28 16.83
CA ASP A 34 12.03 12.64 16.35
C ASP A 34 10.95 12.79 15.25
N MET A 35 10.35 11.72 14.73
CA MET A 35 9.34 11.83 13.68
C MET A 35 8.16 12.68 14.14
N LEU A 36 7.57 12.40 15.30
CA LEU A 36 6.46 13.17 15.86
C LEU A 36 6.82 14.65 16.09
N LYS A 37 8.05 14.90 16.55
CA LYS A 37 8.58 16.26 16.75
C LYS A 37 8.69 17.01 15.42
N ASN A 38 9.13 16.34 14.37
CA ASN A 38 9.25 16.92 13.05
C ASN A 38 7.88 17.22 12.43
N LEU A 39 6.90 16.31 12.59
CA LEU A 39 5.54 16.53 12.11
C LEU A 39 4.88 17.72 12.84
N ARG A 40 5.00 17.79 14.17
CA ARG A 40 4.49 18.95 14.95
C ARG A 40 5.14 20.23 14.49
N TYR A 41 6.46 20.26 14.30
CA TYR A 41 7.15 21.43 13.78
C TYR A 41 6.60 21.90 12.43
N LEU A 42 6.35 20.96 11.48
CA LEU A 42 5.76 21.29 10.18
C LEU A 42 4.33 21.83 10.33
N ARG A 43 3.52 21.25 11.22
CA ARG A 43 2.16 21.76 11.50
C ARG A 43 2.16 23.14 12.14
N ASP A 44 3.05 23.40 13.10
CA ASP A 44 3.23 24.73 13.72
C ASP A 44 3.61 25.79 12.67
N LYS A 45 4.36 25.38 11.64
CA LYS A 45 4.70 26.20 10.46
C LYS A 45 3.59 26.25 9.42
N LYS A 46 2.41 25.69 9.67
CA LYS A 46 1.25 25.63 8.76
C LYS A 46 1.57 24.98 7.41
N LYS A 47 2.42 23.96 7.42
CA LYS A 47 2.74 23.18 6.23
C LYS A 47 1.66 22.14 5.96
N ASN A 48 1.42 21.85 4.68
CA ASN A 48 0.53 20.78 4.25
C ASN A 48 1.29 19.46 4.18
N ILE A 49 0.75 18.42 4.78
CA ILE A 49 1.40 17.11 4.90
C ILE A 49 0.49 16.04 4.31
N CYS A 50 1.00 15.34 3.31
CA CYS A 50 0.41 14.14 2.75
C CYS A 50 1.29 12.93 3.06
N PHE A 51 0.74 11.89 3.65
CA PHE A 51 1.40 10.59 3.67
C PHE A 51 1.08 9.82 2.40
N LEU A 52 2.14 9.32 1.75
CA LEU A 52 2.04 8.49 0.55
C LEU A 52 2.61 7.11 0.86
N SER A 53 1.87 6.04 0.55
CA SER A 53 2.26 4.68 0.89
C SER A 53 1.95 3.68 -0.22
N ASN A 54 2.87 2.75 -0.46
CA ASN A 54 2.65 1.58 -1.31
C ASN A 54 1.79 0.49 -0.65
N ALA A 55 1.26 0.73 0.55
CA ALA A 55 0.41 -0.24 1.23
C ALA A 55 -0.82 -0.61 0.38
N PRO A 56 -1.08 -1.91 0.14
CA PRO A 56 -2.20 -2.37 -0.68
C PRO A 56 -3.53 -2.35 0.11
N ARG A 57 -3.74 -1.35 0.95
CA ARG A 57 -4.89 -1.17 1.85
C ARG A 57 -5.53 0.18 1.66
N ARG A 58 -6.80 0.28 2.07
CA ARG A 58 -7.50 1.57 2.11
C ARG A 58 -6.78 2.56 3.01
N SER A 59 -6.83 3.85 2.66
CA SER A 59 -6.18 4.92 3.44
C SER A 59 -6.60 4.90 4.91
N LYS A 60 -7.87 4.59 5.22
CA LYS A 60 -8.35 4.49 6.60
C LYS A 60 -7.61 3.43 7.44
N VAL A 61 -7.25 2.31 6.83
CA VAL A 61 -6.46 1.27 7.52
C VAL A 61 -5.04 1.78 7.81
N VAL A 62 -4.45 2.52 6.86
CA VAL A 62 -3.12 3.13 7.03
C VAL A 62 -3.15 4.22 8.12
N GLU A 63 -4.17 5.06 8.18
CA GLU A 63 -4.39 6.04 9.25
C GLU A 63 -4.44 5.38 10.62
N ASN A 64 -5.16 4.25 10.74
CA ASN A 64 -5.22 3.50 11.99
C ASN A 64 -3.85 2.92 12.40
N VAL A 65 -2.98 2.59 11.44
CA VAL A 65 -1.60 2.18 11.72
C VAL A 65 -0.77 3.37 12.18
N LEU A 66 -0.87 4.52 11.52
CA LEU A 66 -0.19 5.76 11.92
C LEU A 66 -0.56 6.17 13.36
N ALA A 67 -1.84 6.08 13.71
CA ALA A 67 -2.33 6.39 15.05
C ALA A 67 -1.69 5.50 16.14
N LYS A 68 -1.41 4.21 15.85
CA LYS A 68 -0.69 3.32 16.79
C LYS A 68 0.73 3.78 17.08
N PHE A 69 1.35 4.49 16.14
CA PHE A 69 2.67 5.11 16.30
C PHE A 69 2.61 6.56 16.82
N GLY A 70 1.43 7.02 17.27
CA GLY A 70 1.23 8.34 17.85
C GLY A 70 1.09 9.45 16.82
N VAL A 71 0.94 9.13 15.53
CA VAL A 71 0.64 10.09 14.47
C VAL A 71 -0.87 10.22 14.37
N ASP A 72 -1.44 11.21 15.07
CA ASP A 72 -2.87 11.52 15.04
C ASP A 72 -3.24 12.36 13.81
N ASP A 73 -4.55 12.49 13.54
CA ASP A 73 -5.12 13.20 12.39
C ASP A 73 -4.83 14.70 12.36
N GLY A 74 -4.45 15.30 13.50
CA GLY A 74 -4.01 16.69 13.56
C GLY A 74 -2.62 16.93 12.95
N LEU A 75 -1.83 15.87 12.73
CA LEU A 75 -0.45 15.97 12.26
C LEU A 75 -0.28 15.89 10.73
N TYR A 76 -1.36 15.60 9.98
CA TYR A 76 -1.33 15.55 8.51
C TYR A 76 -2.66 16.02 7.93
N ASP A 77 -2.72 16.22 6.62
CA ASP A 77 -3.94 16.64 5.94
C ASP A 77 -4.67 15.43 5.32
N PHE A 78 -3.93 14.48 4.74
CA PHE A 78 -4.49 13.24 4.23
C PHE A 78 -3.44 12.15 4.04
N VAL A 79 -3.94 10.91 3.88
CA VAL A 79 -3.15 9.73 3.54
C VAL A 79 -3.62 9.21 2.18
N LEU A 80 -2.68 8.96 1.28
CA LEU A 80 -2.94 8.26 0.03
C LEU A 80 -2.14 6.96 0.01
N SER A 81 -2.85 5.84 -0.09
CA SER A 81 -2.26 4.51 -0.26
C SER A 81 -2.51 3.98 -1.67
N SER A 82 -1.66 3.04 -2.12
CA SER A 82 -1.88 2.34 -3.39
C SER A 82 -3.22 1.62 -3.41
N GLY A 83 -3.62 1.01 -2.29
CA GLY A 83 -4.94 0.39 -2.17
C GLY A 83 -6.09 1.38 -2.33
N GLN A 84 -5.97 2.58 -1.76
CA GLN A 84 -7.00 3.62 -1.96
C GLN A 84 -7.03 4.11 -3.40
N ALA A 85 -5.88 4.27 -4.03
CA ALA A 85 -5.81 4.67 -5.43
C ALA A 85 -6.48 3.64 -6.35
N VAL A 86 -6.24 2.34 -6.13
CA VAL A 86 -6.90 1.26 -6.88
C VAL A 86 -8.40 1.23 -6.61
N PHE A 87 -8.82 1.41 -5.35
CA PHE A 87 -10.25 1.48 -5.02
C PHE A 87 -10.95 2.60 -5.78
N ASN A 88 -10.39 3.82 -5.76
CA ASN A 88 -10.95 4.96 -6.48
C ASN A 88 -10.96 4.71 -8.00
N TYR A 89 -9.87 4.14 -8.53
CA TYR A 89 -9.77 3.79 -9.94
C TYR A 89 -10.86 2.80 -10.38
N LEU A 90 -11.10 1.75 -9.59
CA LEU A 90 -12.13 0.74 -9.88
C LEU A 90 -13.56 1.26 -9.65
N GLN A 91 -13.73 2.31 -8.85
CA GLN A 91 -15.02 2.98 -8.71
C GLN A 91 -15.42 3.75 -9.99
N GLU A 92 -14.43 4.25 -10.72
CA GLU A 92 -14.62 5.05 -11.93
C GLU A 92 -14.52 4.23 -13.22
N ASN A 93 -13.95 3.03 -13.17
CA ASN A 93 -13.68 2.18 -14.33
C ASN A 93 -14.34 0.81 -14.18
N ASN A 94 -14.91 0.33 -15.26
CA ASN A 94 -15.63 -0.95 -15.28
C ASN A 94 -14.77 -2.04 -15.93
N TYR A 95 -14.47 -3.08 -15.17
CA TYR A 95 -13.76 -4.29 -15.62
C TYR A 95 -14.66 -5.54 -15.59
N GLY A 96 -15.97 -5.38 -15.53
CA GLY A 96 -16.94 -6.45 -15.35
C GLY A 96 -17.55 -6.45 -13.95
N ASN A 97 -18.01 -7.60 -13.46
CA ASN A 97 -18.70 -7.70 -12.18
C ASN A 97 -18.02 -8.65 -11.19
N LYS A 98 -17.07 -9.45 -11.65
CA LYS A 98 -16.45 -10.51 -10.87
C LYS A 98 -14.93 -10.35 -10.88
N TYR A 99 -14.32 -10.46 -9.70
CA TYR A 99 -12.86 -10.42 -9.60
C TYR A 99 -12.28 -11.64 -8.89
N TYR A 100 -11.10 -12.05 -9.36
CA TYR A 100 -10.27 -13.02 -8.70
C TYR A 100 -9.23 -12.30 -7.84
N TYR A 101 -9.04 -12.77 -6.60
CA TYR A 101 -8.15 -12.10 -5.64
C TYR A 101 -6.90 -12.92 -5.36
N ILE A 102 -5.73 -12.29 -5.48
CA ILE A 102 -4.44 -12.84 -5.11
C ILE A 102 -3.83 -11.95 -4.02
N GLY A 103 -3.57 -12.53 -2.87
CA GLY A 103 -2.95 -11.80 -1.78
C GLY A 103 -3.25 -12.38 -0.41
N PRO A 104 -2.64 -11.81 0.64
CA PRO A 104 -2.85 -12.26 2.00
C PRO A 104 -4.27 -11.90 2.48
N LYS A 105 -4.80 -12.72 3.38
CA LYS A 105 -6.15 -12.53 3.94
C LYS A 105 -6.37 -11.14 4.57
N LYS A 106 -5.33 -10.56 5.14
CA LYS A 106 -5.37 -9.23 5.78
C LYS A 106 -5.69 -8.06 4.84
N ASP A 107 -5.63 -8.27 3.53
CA ASP A 107 -5.84 -7.24 2.50
C ASP A 107 -7.02 -7.59 1.57
N GLU A 108 -7.82 -8.64 1.90
CA GLU A 108 -8.92 -9.14 1.07
C GLU A 108 -10.14 -8.21 1.00
N ASP A 109 -10.25 -7.28 1.97
CA ASP A 109 -11.33 -6.29 2.09
C ASP A 109 -11.12 -5.03 1.25
N LEU A 110 -10.06 -4.99 0.43
CA LEU A 110 -9.69 -3.82 -0.37
C LEU A 110 -10.85 -3.26 -1.19
N LEU A 111 -11.65 -4.13 -1.81
CA LEU A 111 -12.74 -3.75 -2.71
C LEU A 111 -14.12 -3.70 -2.02
N ASP A 112 -14.18 -3.86 -0.70
CA ASP A 112 -15.43 -3.80 0.05
C ASP A 112 -16.10 -2.43 -0.15
N GLY A 113 -17.40 -2.47 -0.46
CA GLY A 113 -18.18 -1.28 -0.78
C GLY A 113 -18.24 -0.93 -2.27
N LEU A 114 -17.46 -1.60 -3.13
CA LEU A 114 -17.66 -1.58 -4.57
C LEU A 114 -18.61 -2.70 -5.02
N ASN A 115 -19.24 -2.52 -6.18
CA ASN A 115 -20.21 -3.48 -6.71
C ASN A 115 -19.53 -4.61 -7.49
N TYR A 116 -18.46 -5.21 -6.90
CA TYR A 116 -17.76 -6.35 -7.47
C TYR A 116 -17.96 -7.59 -6.60
N LYS A 117 -18.13 -8.75 -7.22
CA LYS A 117 -18.22 -10.04 -6.54
C LYS A 117 -16.90 -10.79 -6.64
N ARG A 118 -16.30 -11.13 -5.50
CA ARG A 118 -15.16 -12.03 -5.45
C ARG A 118 -15.58 -13.44 -5.87
N VAL A 119 -14.77 -14.07 -6.71
CA VAL A 119 -14.89 -15.46 -7.11
C VAL A 119 -13.67 -16.25 -6.65
N LEU A 120 -13.85 -17.57 -6.49
CA LEU A 120 -12.80 -18.46 -6.00
C LEU A 120 -12.05 -19.16 -7.14
N ASP A 121 -12.60 -19.11 -8.35
CA ASP A 121 -11.99 -19.65 -9.56
C ASP A 121 -11.71 -18.51 -10.54
N ALA A 122 -10.47 -18.45 -11.03
CA ALA A 122 -10.06 -17.45 -12.01
C ALA A 122 -10.83 -17.59 -13.35
N ASP A 123 -11.32 -18.79 -13.66
CA ASP A 123 -12.13 -19.02 -14.86
C ASP A 123 -13.49 -18.31 -14.81
N ASP A 124 -13.99 -18.00 -13.62
CA ASP A 124 -15.24 -17.27 -13.41
C ASP A 124 -15.07 -15.74 -13.34
N ALA A 125 -13.83 -15.24 -13.31
CA ALA A 125 -13.53 -13.83 -13.13
C ALA A 125 -13.53 -13.04 -14.45
N ASP A 126 -13.83 -11.76 -14.34
CA ASP A 126 -13.72 -10.78 -15.43
C ASP A 126 -12.34 -10.09 -15.39
N PHE A 127 -11.76 -9.93 -14.19
CA PHE A 127 -10.41 -9.40 -13.95
C PHE A 127 -9.82 -9.98 -12.67
N ALA A 128 -8.53 -9.75 -12.45
CA ALA A 128 -7.84 -10.15 -11.23
C ALA A 128 -7.23 -8.97 -10.51
N VAL A 129 -7.15 -9.07 -9.17
CA VAL A 129 -6.52 -8.05 -8.31
C VAL A 129 -5.45 -8.73 -7.48
N VAL A 130 -4.23 -8.20 -7.50
CA VAL A 130 -3.12 -8.70 -6.69
C VAL A 130 -2.67 -7.63 -5.71
N THR A 131 -2.75 -7.92 -4.41
CA THR A 131 -2.32 -7.05 -3.31
C THR A 131 -0.96 -7.45 -2.74
N GLY A 132 -0.54 -8.68 -2.97
CA GLY A 132 0.70 -9.27 -2.49
C GLY A 132 0.67 -10.77 -2.68
N TYR A 133 1.53 -11.45 -1.95
CA TYR A 133 1.55 -12.90 -1.89
C TYR A 133 1.38 -13.35 -0.44
N ASP A 134 0.96 -14.58 -0.23
CA ASP A 134 0.81 -15.15 1.11
C ASP A 134 2.20 -15.20 1.78
N ASP A 135 2.29 -14.63 3.00
CA ASP A 135 3.54 -14.56 3.75
C ASP A 135 4.14 -15.96 4.04
N GLU A 136 3.33 -17.03 3.92
CA GLU A 136 3.72 -18.42 4.16
C GLU A 136 4.12 -19.18 2.89
N LYS A 137 3.86 -18.59 1.71
CA LYS A 137 4.19 -19.19 0.41
C LYS A 137 5.52 -18.63 -0.13
N SER A 138 6.35 -19.48 -0.74
CA SER A 138 7.52 -19.07 -1.51
C SER A 138 7.18 -19.01 -3.00
N LEU A 139 7.91 -18.19 -3.77
CA LEU A 139 7.78 -18.20 -5.24
C LEU A 139 8.19 -19.55 -5.88
N GLU A 140 8.90 -20.40 -5.15
CA GLU A 140 9.26 -21.73 -5.60
C GLU A 140 8.06 -22.69 -5.55
N ASP A 141 7.03 -22.32 -4.80
CA ASP A 141 5.71 -22.95 -4.88
C ASP A 141 4.94 -22.58 -6.17
N GLU A 142 5.65 -22.08 -7.17
CA GLU A 142 5.20 -21.62 -8.50
C GLU A 142 4.41 -22.64 -9.35
N LYS A 143 4.03 -23.69 -8.80
CA LYS A 143 2.93 -24.52 -9.29
C LYS A 143 1.59 -23.92 -8.91
N ASP A 144 1.58 -22.62 -8.71
CA ASP A 144 0.39 -21.89 -8.32
C ASP A 144 -0.60 -21.93 -9.49
N ASP A 145 -1.60 -22.77 -9.34
CA ASP A 145 -2.67 -22.94 -10.32
C ASP A 145 -3.38 -21.61 -10.59
N ASP A 146 -3.34 -20.68 -9.64
CA ASP A 146 -3.93 -19.37 -9.72
C ASP A 146 -3.26 -18.49 -10.79
N LEU A 147 -1.92 -18.42 -10.79
CA LEU A 147 -1.17 -17.64 -11.79
C LEU A 147 -1.28 -18.27 -13.18
N ARG A 148 -1.36 -19.59 -13.26
CA ARG A 148 -1.58 -20.28 -14.52
C ARG A 148 -2.98 -20.02 -15.08
N ALA A 149 -4.00 -20.00 -14.23
CA ALA A 149 -5.36 -19.73 -14.63
C ALA A 149 -5.51 -18.31 -15.18
N ILE A 150 -4.88 -17.31 -14.54
CA ILE A 150 -4.87 -15.92 -15.00
C ILE A 150 -4.20 -15.82 -16.38
N LYS A 151 -3.01 -16.43 -16.55
CA LYS A 151 -2.30 -16.42 -17.83
C LYS A 151 -3.08 -17.11 -18.93
N ARG A 152 -3.69 -18.25 -18.62
CA ARG A 152 -4.48 -19.03 -19.61
C ARG A 152 -5.68 -18.23 -20.12
N LYS A 153 -6.33 -17.45 -19.26
CA LYS A 153 -7.53 -16.69 -19.58
C LYS A 153 -7.25 -15.28 -20.09
N ASP A 154 -6.00 -14.85 -20.09
CA ASP A 154 -5.58 -13.47 -20.44
C ASP A 154 -6.36 -12.41 -19.67
N LEU A 155 -6.55 -12.65 -18.37
CA LEU A 155 -7.26 -11.73 -17.50
C LEU A 155 -6.47 -10.43 -17.30
N THR A 156 -7.15 -9.30 -17.33
CA THR A 156 -6.56 -8.04 -16.88
C THR A 156 -6.18 -8.17 -15.41
N LEU A 157 -4.91 -7.98 -15.09
CA LEU A 157 -4.38 -8.03 -13.73
C LEU A 157 -4.13 -6.62 -13.20
N ILE A 158 -4.82 -6.27 -12.12
CA ILE A 158 -4.63 -5.01 -11.41
C ILE A 158 -3.64 -5.22 -10.27
N CYS A 159 -2.44 -4.71 -10.45
CA CYS A 159 -1.36 -4.77 -9.47
C CYS A 159 -1.47 -3.59 -8.50
N VAL A 160 -1.79 -3.88 -7.23
CA VAL A 160 -2.03 -2.83 -6.22
C VAL A 160 -0.73 -2.23 -5.68
N ASN A 161 0.35 -3.01 -5.64
CA ASN A 161 1.66 -2.55 -5.19
C ASN A 161 2.74 -2.97 -6.20
N PRO A 162 3.42 -2.03 -6.88
CA PRO A 162 4.42 -2.36 -7.90
C PRO A 162 5.74 -2.88 -7.33
N ASP A 163 5.95 -2.82 -6.01
CA ASP A 163 7.17 -3.33 -5.39
C ASP A 163 7.31 -4.84 -5.63
N LEU A 164 8.54 -5.28 -5.83
CA LEU A 164 8.82 -6.71 -6.05
C LEU A 164 8.92 -7.44 -4.70
N VAL A 165 9.63 -6.86 -3.78
CA VAL A 165 9.84 -7.39 -2.43
C VAL A 165 9.96 -6.27 -1.41
N VAL A 166 9.56 -6.54 -0.17
CA VAL A 166 9.88 -5.71 0.99
C VAL A 166 10.74 -6.52 1.96
N VAL A 167 11.71 -5.85 2.59
CA VAL A 167 12.59 -6.48 3.58
C VAL A 167 12.11 -6.06 4.97
N LYS A 168 11.83 -7.05 5.82
CA LYS A 168 11.52 -6.84 7.24
C LYS A 168 12.79 -6.59 8.05
N GLN A 169 12.66 -6.07 9.28
CA GLN A 169 13.78 -5.86 10.19
C GLN A 169 14.59 -7.13 10.49
N ASP A 170 13.93 -8.29 10.55
CA ASP A 170 14.56 -9.59 10.73
C ASP A 170 15.28 -10.12 9.48
N GLY A 171 15.33 -9.34 8.41
CA GLY A 171 15.96 -9.68 7.14
C GLY A 171 15.10 -10.55 6.21
N ARG A 172 13.92 -10.99 6.65
CA ARG A 172 13.01 -11.76 5.78
C ARG A 172 12.51 -10.88 4.64
N ARG A 173 12.44 -11.49 3.46
CA ARG A 173 11.88 -10.87 2.27
C ARG A 173 10.45 -11.33 2.10
N LEU A 174 9.54 -10.37 1.98
CA LEU A 174 8.15 -10.63 1.63
C LEU A 174 7.95 -10.30 0.16
N ILE A 175 7.25 -11.17 -0.52
CA ILE A 175 6.88 -10.99 -1.93
C ILE A 175 5.73 -9.99 -2.01
N CYS A 176 5.91 -8.95 -2.81
CA CYS A 176 4.89 -7.96 -3.09
C CYS A 176 4.17 -8.26 -4.40
N ALA A 177 3.05 -7.56 -4.61
CA ALA A 177 2.20 -7.75 -5.79
C ALA A 177 2.94 -7.57 -7.12
N GLY A 178 3.91 -6.66 -7.19
CA GLY A 178 4.70 -6.43 -8.40
C GLY A 178 5.52 -7.63 -8.86
N LEU A 179 5.96 -8.50 -7.94
CA LEU A 179 6.66 -9.73 -8.32
C LEU A 179 5.69 -10.80 -8.84
N VAL A 180 4.48 -10.85 -8.29
CA VAL A 180 3.41 -11.74 -8.76
C VAL A 180 2.91 -11.32 -10.14
N ALA A 181 2.87 -10.02 -10.42
CA ALA A 181 2.38 -9.45 -11.68
C ALA A 181 3.41 -9.50 -12.83
N LYS A 182 4.67 -9.85 -12.56
CA LYS A 182 5.76 -9.89 -13.52
C LYS A 182 5.88 -11.24 -14.22
#